data_b2aa9c1f6e971fcf612a5c68e45473e5
#
_entry.id   b2aa9c1f6e971fcf612a5c68e45473e5
#
_cell.length_a   1.000
_cell.length_b   1.000
_cell.length_c   1.000
_cell.angle_alpha   90.00
_cell.angle_beta   90.00
_cell.angle_gamma   90.00
#
_symmetry.space_group_name_H-M   'P 1'
#
loop_
_entity.id
_entity.type
_entity.pdbx_description
1 polymer ?
#
loop_
_entity_poly.entity_id
_entity_poly.type
_entity_poly.pdbx_seq_one_letter_code
_entity_poly.pdbx_strand_id
1 'polypeptide(L)'
;MPTTILCLSSYFKGGAFLEECKRQGCHTILVTSQDLEHEAWPREAIDEFFVMPFNTLFKQPDITNAVSYLARTRKIDRIIPLDDFDVETVADLREHFRMPGMGGSTARFFRDKLAMRVQARDEGI
;
A
#
# COMPACT_ATOMS: atom_id res chain seq x y z
N MET A 1 -3.08 4.11 -20.50
CA MET A 1 -2.20 3.40 -19.54
C MET A 1 -2.90 3.27 -18.20
N PRO A 2 -2.97 2.07 -17.63
CA PRO A 2 -3.57 1.91 -16.32
C PRO A 2 -2.73 2.59 -15.25
N THR A 3 -3.41 3.09 -14.22
CA THR A 3 -2.74 3.65 -13.06
C THR A 3 -2.10 2.53 -12.26
N THR A 4 -0.83 2.68 -11.92
CA THR A 4 -0.12 1.70 -11.10
C THR A 4 -0.14 2.16 -9.64
N ILE A 5 -0.70 1.32 -8.77
CA ILE A 5 -0.84 1.62 -7.35
C ILE A 5 -0.03 0.59 -6.57
N LEU A 6 0.94 1.06 -5.80
CA LEU A 6 1.68 0.22 -4.87
C LEU A 6 0.99 0.31 -3.51
N CYS A 7 0.56 -0.85 -3.01
CA CYS A 7 -0.13 -0.96 -1.73
C CYS A 7 0.82 -1.58 -0.71
N LEU A 8 0.97 -0.93 0.43
CA LEU A 8 1.82 -1.39 1.51
C LEU A 8 0.96 -1.87 2.67
N SER A 9 1.15 -3.10 3.12
CA SER A 9 0.37 -3.61 4.24
C SER A 9 1.23 -4.45 5.17
N SER A 10 1.30 -4.02 6.44
CA SER A 10 2.01 -4.71 7.51
C SER A 10 1.12 -5.73 8.22
N TYR A 11 -0.18 -5.72 7.90
CA TYR A 11 -1.17 -6.63 8.45
C TYR A 11 -2.03 -7.15 7.32
N PHE A 12 -2.73 -8.25 7.56
CA PHE A 12 -3.63 -8.82 6.57
C PHE A 12 -4.92 -8.01 6.53
N LYS A 13 -4.90 -6.93 5.74
CA LYS A 13 -6.01 -6.00 5.55
C LYS A 13 -5.99 -5.44 4.14
N GLY A 14 -7.11 -4.85 3.74
CA GLY A 14 -7.17 -4.10 2.50
C GLY A 14 -7.58 -4.90 1.29
N GLY A 15 -8.07 -6.14 1.47
CA GLY A 15 -8.53 -6.96 0.36
C GLY A 15 -9.59 -6.27 -0.48
N ALA A 16 -10.55 -5.62 0.17
CA ALA A 16 -11.61 -4.90 -0.54
C ALA A 16 -11.07 -3.75 -1.38
N PHE A 17 -10.06 -3.05 -0.86
CA PHE A 17 -9.41 -1.97 -1.61
C PHE A 17 -8.69 -2.52 -2.85
N LEU A 18 -7.96 -3.63 -2.70
CA LEU A 18 -7.26 -4.27 -3.81
C LEU A 18 -8.26 -4.70 -4.90
N GLU A 19 -9.37 -5.29 -4.50
CA GLU A 19 -10.41 -5.70 -5.43
C GLU A 19 -11.02 -4.50 -6.16
N GLU A 20 -11.22 -3.39 -5.45
CA GLU A 20 -11.75 -2.18 -6.07
C GLU A 20 -10.76 -1.59 -7.07
N CYS A 21 -9.47 -1.58 -6.76
CA CYS A 21 -8.44 -1.13 -7.69
C CYS A 21 -8.48 -1.94 -8.97
N LYS A 22 -8.63 -3.25 -8.86
CA LYS A 22 -8.69 -4.13 -10.03
C LYS A 22 -9.94 -3.84 -10.85
N ARG A 23 -11.08 -3.63 -10.19
CA ARG A 23 -12.32 -3.29 -10.88
C ARG A 23 -12.20 -1.99 -11.65
N GLN A 24 -11.42 -1.04 -11.13
CA GLN A 24 -11.18 0.24 -11.78
C GLN A 24 -10.11 0.16 -12.88
N GLY A 25 -9.55 -1.00 -13.14
CA GLY A 25 -8.56 -1.19 -14.17
C GLY A 25 -7.14 -0.80 -13.78
N CYS A 26 -6.86 -0.68 -12.49
CA CYS A 26 -5.51 -0.33 -12.03
C CYS A 26 -4.58 -1.54 -12.07
N HIS A 27 -3.29 -1.26 -12.24
CA HIS A 27 -2.25 -2.26 -12.04
C HIS A 27 -1.84 -2.20 -10.58
N THR A 28 -2.03 -3.29 -9.84
CA THR A 28 -1.82 -3.32 -8.39
C THR A 28 -0.55 -4.05 -8.02
N ILE A 29 0.24 -3.45 -7.15
CA ILE A 29 1.44 -4.04 -6.57
C ILE A 29 1.23 -4.10 -5.07
N LEU A 30 1.28 -5.30 -4.49
CA LEU A 30 1.19 -5.44 -3.04
C LEU A 30 2.56 -5.72 -2.47
N VAL A 31 2.97 -4.93 -1.47
CA VAL A 31 4.18 -5.16 -0.69
C VAL A 31 3.76 -5.48 0.73
N THR A 32 4.09 -6.65 1.21
CA THR A 32 3.73 -7.10 2.54
C THR A 32 4.89 -7.83 3.22
N SER A 33 4.68 -8.25 4.45
CA SER A 33 5.71 -8.94 5.23
C SER A 33 5.68 -10.45 5.00
N GLN A 34 6.82 -11.09 5.18
CA GLN A 34 6.99 -12.52 4.99
C GLN A 34 6.01 -13.35 5.82
N ASP A 35 5.69 -12.90 7.02
CA ASP A 35 4.75 -13.59 7.90
C ASP A 35 3.30 -13.58 7.38
N LEU A 36 2.98 -12.73 6.40
CA LEU A 36 1.65 -12.63 5.81
C LEU A 36 1.58 -13.20 4.40
N GLU A 37 2.67 -13.81 3.91
CA GLU A 37 2.77 -14.27 2.53
C GLU A 37 1.66 -15.26 2.16
N HIS A 38 1.31 -16.14 3.09
CA HIS A 38 0.34 -17.21 2.82
C HIS A 38 -1.07 -16.90 3.29
N GLU A 39 -1.34 -15.66 3.68
CA GLU A 39 -2.69 -15.25 4.03
C GLU A 39 -3.61 -15.25 2.80
N ALA A 40 -4.92 -15.20 3.05
CA ALA A 40 -5.92 -15.29 1.98
C ALA A 40 -6.08 -13.96 1.22
N TRP A 41 -4.99 -13.45 0.67
CA TRP A 41 -5.03 -12.25 -0.16
C TRP A 41 -5.86 -12.50 -1.42
N PRO A 42 -6.57 -11.48 -1.94
CA PRO A 42 -7.29 -11.62 -3.21
C PRO A 42 -6.30 -11.60 -4.38
N ARG A 43 -5.67 -12.73 -4.61
CA ARG A 43 -4.56 -12.85 -5.58
C ARG A 43 -4.96 -12.45 -7.00
N GLU A 44 -6.21 -12.65 -7.35
CA GLU A 44 -6.72 -12.25 -8.66
C GLU A 44 -6.74 -10.73 -8.84
N ALA A 45 -6.79 -9.99 -7.73
CA ALA A 45 -6.80 -8.53 -7.75
C ALA A 45 -5.39 -7.95 -7.57
N ILE A 46 -4.37 -8.78 -7.46
CA ILE A 46 -2.99 -8.35 -7.24
C ILE A 46 -2.16 -8.75 -8.46
N ASP A 47 -1.69 -7.77 -9.21
CA ASP A 47 -0.90 -8.03 -10.41
C ASP A 47 0.54 -8.43 -10.06
N GLU A 48 1.11 -7.83 -9.01
CA GLU A 48 2.45 -8.17 -8.53
C GLU A 48 2.44 -8.27 -7.02
N PHE A 49 3.09 -9.29 -6.49
CA PHE A 49 3.10 -9.59 -5.07
C PHE A 49 4.56 -9.69 -4.59
N PHE A 50 4.94 -8.77 -3.70
CA PHE A 50 6.30 -8.74 -3.17
C PHE A 50 6.27 -8.90 -1.65
N VAL A 51 7.21 -9.69 -1.15
CA VAL A 51 7.29 -10.02 0.27
C VAL A 51 8.62 -9.50 0.81
N MET A 52 8.53 -8.68 1.86
CA MET A 52 9.69 -8.19 2.57
C MET A 52 10.07 -9.16 3.68
N PRO A 53 11.38 -9.31 3.98
CA PRO A 53 11.79 -10.13 5.11
C PRO A 53 11.13 -9.68 6.41
N PHE A 54 10.99 -10.61 7.34
CA PHE A 54 10.33 -10.37 8.61
C PHE A 54 10.95 -9.14 9.32
N ASN A 55 10.10 -8.28 9.85
CA ASN A 55 10.47 -7.07 10.57
C ASN A 55 11.23 -6.01 9.76
N THR A 56 11.18 -6.05 8.43
CA THR A 56 11.84 -5.02 7.62
C THR A 56 10.88 -3.99 7.03
N LEU A 57 9.57 -4.27 7.06
CA LEU A 57 8.59 -3.42 6.40
C LEU A 57 8.52 -2.01 6.98
N PHE A 58 8.79 -1.87 8.28
CA PHE A 58 8.79 -0.58 8.97
C PHE A 58 10.17 0.03 9.10
N LYS A 59 11.20 -0.67 8.66
CA LYS A 59 12.57 -0.23 8.90
C LYS A 59 13.10 0.56 7.72
N GLN A 60 13.53 1.77 7.99
CA GLN A 60 14.30 2.53 7.04
C GLN A 60 15.77 2.19 7.24
N PRO A 61 16.57 2.08 6.19
CA PRO A 61 16.18 2.37 4.80
C PRO A 61 15.64 1.17 4.01
N ASP A 62 15.36 0.05 4.65
CA ASP A 62 15.00 -1.19 3.95
C ASP A 62 13.79 -1.02 3.04
N ILE A 63 12.71 -0.43 3.55
CA ILE A 63 11.50 -0.25 2.74
C ILE A 63 11.71 0.74 1.60
N THR A 64 12.45 1.82 1.84
CA THR A 64 12.75 2.80 0.80
C THR A 64 13.59 2.16 -0.31
N ASN A 65 14.58 1.35 0.06
CA ASN A 65 15.42 0.64 -0.91
C ASN A 65 14.61 -0.35 -1.74
N ALA A 66 13.69 -1.08 -1.11
CA ALA A 66 12.83 -2.04 -1.80
C ALA A 66 11.92 -1.34 -2.81
N VAL A 67 11.27 -0.26 -2.42
CA VAL A 67 10.38 0.48 -3.32
C VAL A 67 11.18 1.16 -4.42
N SER A 68 12.39 1.65 -4.11
CA SER A 68 13.28 2.23 -5.12
C SER A 68 13.65 1.21 -6.18
N TYR A 69 13.92 -0.03 -5.76
CA TYR A 69 14.21 -1.12 -6.69
C TYR A 69 13.04 -1.37 -7.63
N LEU A 70 11.82 -1.43 -7.09
CA LEU A 70 10.62 -1.63 -7.90
C LEU A 70 10.39 -0.47 -8.87
N ALA A 71 10.68 0.74 -8.43
CA ALA A 71 10.46 1.94 -9.24
C ALA A 71 11.43 2.06 -10.42
N ARG A 72 12.51 1.28 -10.45
CA ARG A 72 13.46 1.29 -11.57
C ARG A 72 12.83 0.84 -12.88
N THR A 73 11.91 -0.12 -12.80
CA THR A 73 11.31 -0.74 -13.98
C THR A 73 9.81 -0.51 -14.07
N ARG A 74 9.23 0.18 -13.09
CA ARG A 74 7.79 0.41 -13.02
C ARG A 74 7.52 1.88 -12.72
N LYS A 75 6.57 2.46 -13.44
CA LYS A 75 6.10 3.80 -13.12
C LYS A 75 5.03 3.67 -12.06
N ILE A 76 5.38 3.94 -10.81
CA ILE A 76 4.45 3.87 -9.69
C ILE A 76 3.74 5.21 -9.59
N ASP A 77 2.43 5.22 -9.79
CA ASP A 77 1.65 6.45 -9.79
C ASP A 77 1.17 6.84 -8.38
N ARG A 78 0.89 5.85 -7.55
CA ARG A 78 0.42 6.08 -6.19
C ARG A 78 0.99 5.05 -5.24
N ILE A 79 1.22 5.45 -3.99
CA ILE A 79 1.59 4.55 -2.90
C ILE A 79 0.53 4.71 -1.83
N ILE A 80 -0.14 3.61 -1.46
CA ILE A 80 -1.30 3.63 -0.57
C ILE A 80 -1.05 2.69 0.61
N PRO A 81 -1.29 3.14 1.85
CA PRO A 81 -1.24 2.26 3.00
C PRO A 81 -2.57 1.50 3.11
N LEU A 82 -2.50 0.20 3.35
CA LEU A 82 -3.71 -0.60 3.55
C LEU A 82 -4.09 -0.71 5.03
N ASP A 83 -3.17 -0.36 5.91
CA ASP A 83 -3.38 -0.38 7.35
C ASP A 83 -2.94 0.95 7.94
N ASP A 84 -3.60 1.36 9.03
CA ASP A 84 -3.25 2.61 9.73
C ASP A 84 -1.79 2.65 10.14
N PHE A 85 -1.24 1.51 10.46
CA PHE A 85 0.14 1.37 10.90
C PHE A 85 1.13 1.78 9.80
N ASP A 86 0.71 1.71 8.55
CA ASP A 86 1.57 1.98 7.40
C ASP A 86 1.49 3.42 6.89
N VAL A 87 0.61 4.24 7.46
CA VAL A 87 0.35 5.58 6.95
C VAL A 87 1.61 6.46 6.99
N GLU A 88 2.34 6.41 8.10
CA GLU A 88 3.55 7.22 8.24
C GLU A 88 4.66 6.74 7.31
N THR A 89 4.82 5.43 7.17
CA THR A 89 5.81 4.86 6.26
C THR A 89 5.52 5.28 4.82
N VAL A 90 4.26 5.21 4.43
CA VAL A 90 3.85 5.61 3.08
C VAL A 90 4.05 7.12 2.87
N ALA A 91 3.76 7.95 3.88
CA ALA A 91 4.00 9.39 3.77
C ALA A 91 5.48 9.68 3.53
N ASP A 92 6.37 8.98 4.24
CA ASP A 92 7.81 9.12 4.04
C ASP A 92 8.24 8.70 2.64
N LEU A 93 7.67 7.60 2.14
CA LEU A 93 7.96 7.13 0.78
C LEU A 93 7.51 8.15 -0.27
N ARG A 94 6.31 8.72 -0.09
CA ARG A 94 5.81 9.75 -1.01
C ARG A 94 6.73 10.96 -1.06
N GLU A 95 7.19 11.41 0.10
CA GLU A 95 8.13 12.53 0.17
C GLU A 95 9.46 12.19 -0.50
N HIS A 96 9.97 10.99 -0.23
CA HIS A 96 11.24 10.54 -0.81
C HIS A 96 11.17 10.53 -2.34
N PHE A 97 10.08 10.03 -2.90
CA PHE A 97 9.90 9.92 -4.34
C PHE A 97 9.26 11.16 -4.95
N ARG A 98 8.99 12.18 -4.16
CA ARG A 98 8.33 13.42 -4.60
C ARG A 98 7.01 13.15 -5.31
N MET A 99 6.26 12.18 -4.80
CA MET A 99 4.97 11.81 -5.36
C MET A 99 3.87 12.74 -4.85
N PRO A 100 2.81 12.97 -5.64
CA PRO A 100 1.66 13.70 -5.12
C PRO A 100 1.05 12.91 -3.97
N GLY A 101 0.71 13.61 -2.90
CA GLY A 101 0.18 12.98 -1.72
C GLY A 101 0.43 13.86 -0.51
N MET A 102 0.14 13.31 0.66
CA MET A 102 0.22 14.07 1.90
C MET A 102 1.54 13.81 2.61
N GLY A 103 2.17 14.89 3.08
CA GLY A 103 3.31 14.79 3.97
C GLY A 103 2.88 14.30 5.35
N GLY A 104 3.85 14.16 6.26
CA GLY A 104 3.59 13.60 7.58
C GLY A 104 2.47 14.27 8.36
N SER A 105 2.34 15.60 8.27
CA SER A 105 1.32 16.33 9.00
C SER A 105 -0.10 16.08 8.49
N THR A 106 -0.26 15.88 7.19
CA THR A 106 -1.57 15.60 6.58
C THR A 106 -1.88 14.11 6.50
N ALA A 107 -0.87 13.26 6.67
CA ALA A 107 -1.07 11.81 6.64
C ALA A 107 -2.03 11.36 7.74
N ARG A 108 -2.01 12.01 8.89
CA ARG A 108 -2.90 11.69 10.00
C ARG A 108 -4.37 11.91 9.62
N PHE A 109 -4.65 13.02 8.94
CA PHE A 109 -6.00 13.31 8.46
C PHE A 109 -6.45 12.28 7.44
N PHE A 110 -5.55 11.89 6.53
CA PHE A 110 -5.85 10.87 5.53
C PHE A 110 -6.13 9.52 6.19
N ARG A 111 -5.36 9.18 7.23
CA ARG A 111 -5.57 7.94 7.97
C ARG A 111 -6.99 7.86 8.54
N ASP A 112 -7.45 8.97 9.13
CA ASP A 112 -8.79 9.01 9.70
C ASP A 112 -9.86 8.79 8.63
N LYS A 113 -9.71 9.41 7.48
CA LYS A 113 -10.65 9.24 6.37
C LYS A 113 -10.62 7.83 5.80
N LEU A 114 -9.43 7.25 5.66
CA LEU A 114 -9.29 5.89 5.16
C LEU A 114 -9.94 4.89 6.13
N ALA A 115 -9.71 5.07 7.42
CA ALA A 115 -10.30 4.21 8.43
C ALA A 115 -11.82 4.30 8.41
N MET A 116 -12.38 5.50 8.25
CA MET A 116 -13.82 5.70 8.16
C MET A 116 -14.42 4.99 6.94
N ARG A 117 -13.76 5.05 5.80
CA ARG A 117 -14.24 4.39 4.59
C ARG A 117 -14.24 2.88 4.73
N VAL A 118 -13.17 2.32 5.29
CA VAL A 118 -13.09 0.88 5.50
C VAL A 118 -14.16 0.43 6.48
N GLN A 119 -14.34 1.16 7.57
CA GLN A 119 -15.33 0.84 8.57
C GLN A 119 -16.75 0.90 7.99
N ALA A 120 -17.07 1.94 7.23
CA ALA A 120 -18.38 2.09 6.61
C ALA A 120 -18.67 0.94 5.65
N ARG A 121 -17.65 0.51 4.88
CA ARG A 121 -17.81 -0.61 3.96
C ARG A 121 -18.04 -1.92 4.70
N ASP A 122 -17.27 -2.16 5.76
CA ASP A 122 -17.38 -3.39 6.55
C ASP A 122 -18.73 -3.48 7.27
N GLU A 123 -19.32 -2.34 7.62
CA GLU A 123 -20.63 -2.28 8.25
C GLU A 123 -21.78 -2.28 7.23
N GLY A 124 -21.48 -2.34 5.95
CA GLY A 124 -22.49 -2.36 4.89
C GLY A 124 -23.15 -1.02 4.63
N ILE A 125 -22.51 0.05 5.01
CA ILE A 125 -23.03 1.41 4.82
C ILE A 125 -22.57 1.99 3.49
#